data_ff975023a57df699764bff1a76195e61
#
_entry.id   ff975023a57df699764bff1a76195e61
#
_cell.length_a   1.000
_cell.length_b   1.000
_cell.length_c   1.000
_cell.angle_alpha   90.00
_cell.angle_beta   90.00
_cell.angle_gamma   90.00
#
_symmetry.space_group_name_H-M   'P 1'
#
loop_
_entity.id
_entity.type
_entity.pdbx_description
1 polymer ?
#
loop_
_entity_poly.entity_id
_entity_poly.type
_entity_poly.pdbx_seq_one_letter_code
_entity_poly.pdbx_strand_id
1 'polypeptide(L)'
;MGQRMTAPAPDAVVIAIDGGGSKTDVLLVDASGAILGRTRGPGASPQVVGLNEGLDVFEQLVVDAAKQAGLPGRPPYGTHTAAYLAGADLPAEEEELVAALTERGWSPSIVVGNDTFAMLRAGTTDGVGVAVVCGAGINCVGVAADGRVHRFPALGKISGDWGGGFQLGSEALWWAVRAGDGRGPSTDLLPAIVAHFAAKDIFEVVERLHFENLPREAIHELCPLLFEVARAGDVVAQGVVKQLVDEIGTMVGTTIRKLEMAGEAPTIVLGGGVMTGVSRDVIDVIEQQCVEVAPRAEVRVVDIAPVVGAALLGLDAIGASTTAKTRLRTSAVGSVASGVVGQHPDGLVDGGAPGDPDGVGERAESFGAS
;
A
#
# COMPACT_ATOMS: atom_id res chain seq x y z
N MET A 1 35.02 9.71 7.09
CA MET A 1 35.21 9.86 8.56
C MET A 1 33.96 9.25 9.19
N GLY A 2 34.05 7.98 9.62
CA GLY A 2 32.88 7.25 10.15
C GLY A 2 32.47 7.86 11.50
N GLN A 3 31.28 8.43 11.55
CA GLN A 3 30.66 8.77 12.83
C GLN A 3 30.46 7.47 13.61
N ARG A 4 31.08 7.36 14.76
CA ARG A 4 30.77 6.29 15.74
C ARG A 4 29.31 6.53 16.16
N MET A 5 28.41 5.66 15.71
CA MET A 5 27.06 5.64 16.23
C MET A 5 27.13 5.36 17.74
N THR A 6 26.69 6.32 18.53
CA THR A 6 26.53 6.14 19.99
C THR A 6 25.27 5.28 20.21
N ALA A 7 25.30 4.42 21.22
CA ALA A 7 24.11 3.66 21.60
C ALA A 7 22.95 4.63 21.92
N PRO A 8 21.68 4.28 21.55
CA PRO A 8 20.53 5.13 21.82
C PRO A 8 20.35 5.33 23.32
N ALA A 9 19.75 6.46 23.70
CA ALA A 9 19.34 6.68 25.08
C ALA A 9 18.36 5.57 25.52
N PRO A 10 18.39 5.09 26.75
CA PRO A 10 17.55 4.00 27.24
C PRO A 10 16.05 4.27 27.10
N ASP A 11 15.65 5.53 27.08
CA ASP A 11 14.29 6.06 26.96
C ASP A 11 13.95 6.51 25.53
N ALA A 12 14.80 6.21 24.55
CA ALA A 12 14.52 6.58 23.16
C ALA A 12 13.30 5.82 22.62
N VAL A 13 12.35 6.55 22.05
CA VAL A 13 11.13 6.03 21.43
C VAL A 13 11.12 6.40 19.95
N VAL A 14 10.83 5.41 19.09
CA VAL A 14 10.58 5.57 17.66
C VAL A 14 9.07 5.63 17.43
N ILE A 15 8.61 6.63 16.71
CA ILE A 15 7.26 6.71 16.16
C ILE A 15 7.35 6.25 14.71
N ALA A 16 6.78 5.10 14.40
CA ALA A 16 6.77 4.54 13.05
C ALA A 16 5.37 4.68 12.43
N ILE A 17 5.31 5.21 11.23
CA ILE A 17 4.06 5.41 10.46
C ILE A 17 4.21 4.70 9.11
N ASP A 18 3.21 3.88 8.77
CA ASP A 18 3.01 3.30 7.44
C ASP A 18 1.67 3.83 6.93
N GLY A 19 1.72 4.84 6.07
CA GLY A 19 0.53 5.51 5.54
C GLY A 19 0.25 5.07 4.12
N GLY A 20 -0.77 4.24 3.95
CA GLY A 20 -1.24 3.77 2.64
C GLY A 20 -2.51 4.45 2.15
N GLY A 21 -2.94 4.13 0.92
CA GLY A 21 -4.20 4.63 0.36
C GLY A 21 -5.46 4.02 0.99
N SER A 22 -5.37 2.81 1.57
CA SER A 22 -6.52 2.11 2.15
C SER A 22 -6.49 2.00 3.68
N LYS A 23 -5.34 2.11 4.29
CA LYS A 23 -5.14 2.05 5.75
C LYS A 23 -3.88 2.79 6.16
N THR A 24 -3.81 3.18 7.42
CA THR A 24 -2.62 3.74 8.07
C THR A 24 -2.35 2.96 9.36
N ASP A 25 -1.12 2.51 9.55
CA ASP A 25 -0.66 1.86 10.78
C ASP A 25 0.38 2.75 11.49
N VAL A 26 0.30 2.82 12.82
CA VAL A 26 1.29 3.50 13.67
C VAL A 26 1.80 2.55 14.74
N LEU A 27 3.11 2.52 14.95
CA LEU A 27 3.76 1.83 16.07
C LEU A 27 4.63 2.81 16.86
N LEU A 28 4.56 2.73 18.19
CA LEU A 28 5.56 3.30 19.09
C LEU A 28 6.42 2.17 19.61
N VAL A 29 7.75 2.29 19.43
CA VAL A 29 8.73 1.24 19.76
C VAL A 29 9.86 1.85 20.56
N ASP A 30 10.24 1.24 21.69
CA ASP A 30 11.39 1.68 22.46
C ASP A 30 12.73 1.20 21.87
N ALA A 31 13.85 1.74 22.37
CA ALA A 31 15.19 1.38 21.93
C ALA A 31 15.54 -0.12 22.11
N SER A 32 14.78 -0.85 22.94
CA SER A 32 14.94 -2.30 23.12
C SER A 32 14.14 -3.14 22.11
N GLY A 33 13.35 -2.49 21.23
CA GLY A 33 12.48 -3.13 20.26
C GLY A 33 11.15 -3.62 20.83
N ALA A 34 10.75 -3.14 22.04
CA ALA A 34 9.42 -3.42 22.57
C ALA A 34 8.38 -2.48 21.96
N ILE A 35 7.24 -3.03 21.55
CA ILE A 35 6.09 -2.23 21.10
C ILE A 35 5.40 -1.65 22.33
N LEU A 36 5.31 -0.33 22.40
CA LEU A 36 4.69 0.42 23.48
C LEU A 36 3.24 0.77 23.17
N GLY A 37 2.94 1.04 21.91
CA GLY A 37 1.60 1.38 21.42
C GLY A 37 1.44 1.00 19.96
N ARG A 38 0.20 0.66 19.56
CA ARG A 38 -0.16 0.32 18.19
C ARG A 38 -1.54 0.82 17.85
N THR A 39 -1.67 1.50 16.71
CA THR A 39 -2.97 1.96 16.21
C THR A 39 -3.09 1.69 14.72
N ARG A 40 -4.32 1.60 14.26
CA ARG A 40 -4.68 1.49 12.85
C ARG A 40 -5.88 2.37 12.57
N GLY A 41 -5.87 3.05 11.42
CA GLY A 41 -6.93 3.92 10.94
C GLY A 41 -7.15 3.80 9.44
N PRO A 42 -7.98 4.71 8.89
CA PRO A 42 -8.25 4.78 7.46
C PRO A 42 -6.99 5.10 6.65
N GLY A 43 -7.09 4.97 5.33
CA GLY A 43 -6.05 5.44 4.42
C GLY A 43 -5.83 6.94 4.56
N ALA A 44 -4.57 7.34 4.58
CA ALA A 44 -4.16 8.73 4.77
C ALA A 44 -3.04 9.15 3.80
N SER A 45 -2.98 8.52 2.62
CA SER A 45 -2.07 8.97 1.55
C SER A 45 -2.43 10.40 1.15
N PRO A 46 -1.51 11.37 1.27
CA PRO A 46 -1.78 12.77 0.92
C PRO A 46 -2.21 12.98 -0.53
N GLN A 47 -1.79 12.12 -1.44
CA GLN A 47 -2.20 12.15 -2.84
C GLN A 47 -3.68 11.76 -3.05
N VAL A 48 -4.27 11.01 -2.10
CA VAL A 48 -5.66 10.54 -2.18
C VAL A 48 -6.60 11.44 -1.40
N VAL A 49 -6.27 11.74 -0.14
CA VAL A 49 -7.16 12.50 0.76
C VAL A 49 -6.77 13.97 0.89
N GLY A 50 -5.61 14.37 0.38
CA GLY A 50 -5.02 15.68 0.59
C GLY A 50 -4.13 15.75 1.83
N LEU A 51 -3.17 16.70 1.83
CA LEU A 51 -2.15 16.80 2.86
C LEU A 51 -2.75 16.99 4.27
N ASN A 52 -3.65 17.96 4.45
CA ASN A 52 -4.17 18.29 5.77
C ASN A 52 -4.99 17.15 6.37
N GLU A 53 -5.86 16.54 5.59
CA GLU A 53 -6.69 15.41 6.04
C GLU A 53 -5.83 14.19 6.39
N GLY A 54 -4.81 13.89 5.58
CA GLY A 54 -3.83 12.85 5.88
C GLY A 54 -3.09 13.11 7.19
N LEU A 55 -2.62 14.35 7.41
CA LEU A 55 -1.95 14.76 8.64
C LEU A 55 -2.85 14.65 9.89
N ASP A 56 -4.13 14.94 9.76
CA ASP A 56 -5.09 14.84 10.88
C ASP A 56 -5.31 13.37 11.26
N VAL A 57 -5.35 12.46 10.29
CA VAL A 57 -5.39 11.01 10.55
C VAL A 57 -4.10 10.57 11.26
N PHE A 58 -2.92 10.99 10.79
CA PHE A 58 -1.65 10.66 11.45
C PHE A 58 -1.62 11.17 12.89
N GLU A 59 -2.03 12.44 13.12
CA GLU A 59 -2.10 13.03 14.47
C GLU A 59 -2.94 12.18 15.40
N GLN A 60 -4.17 11.84 15.00
CA GLN A 60 -5.08 11.06 15.83
C GLN A 60 -4.46 9.69 16.18
N LEU A 61 -3.86 9.00 15.20
CA LEU A 61 -3.26 7.68 15.42
C LEU A 61 -2.02 7.74 16.31
N VAL A 62 -1.17 8.75 16.14
CA VAL A 62 0.03 8.96 16.99
C VAL A 62 -0.37 9.28 18.42
N VAL A 63 -1.36 10.17 18.63
CA VAL A 63 -1.88 10.50 19.96
C VAL A 63 -2.47 9.28 20.66
N ASP A 64 -3.24 8.47 19.94
CA ASP A 64 -3.84 7.27 20.52
C ASP A 64 -2.79 6.18 20.84
N ALA A 65 -1.76 6.01 19.98
CA ALA A 65 -0.63 5.14 20.29
C ALA A 65 0.17 5.65 21.51
N ALA A 66 0.37 6.97 21.64
CA ALA A 66 1.02 7.58 22.80
C ALA A 66 0.23 7.36 24.10
N LYS A 67 -1.10 7.44 24.08
CA LYS A 67 -1.96 7.10 25.22
C LYS A 67 -1.80 5.64 25.64
N GLN A 68 -1.79 4.70 24.65
CA GLN A 68 -1.55 3.27 24.92
C GLN A 68 -0.18 3.03 25.57
N ALA A 69 0.83 3.78 25.14
CA ALA A 69 2.20 3.72 25.69
C ALA A 69 2.32 4.40 27.07
N GLY A 70 1.29 5.04 27.60
CA GLY A 70 1.35 5.78 28.84
C GLY A 70 2.21 7.05 28.79
N LEU A 71 2.44 7.60 27.58
CA LEU A 71 3.21 8.82 27.38
C LEU A 71 2.42 10.08 27.75
N PRO A 72 3.11 11.23 27.96
CA PRO A 72 2.44 12.50 28.28
C PRO A 72 1.37 12.85 27.23
N GLY A 73 0.27 13.51 27.66
CA GLY A 73 -0.83 13.89 26.78
C GLY A 73 -0.52 15.02 25.77
N ARG A 74 0.76 15.36 25.59
CA ARG A 74 1.26 16.36 24.64
C ARG A 74 2.64 15.97 24.13
N PRO A 75 2.99 16.35 22.88
CA PRO A 75 4.33 16.08 22.34
C PRO A 75 5.45 16.79 23.12
N PRO A 76 6.71 16.33 22.99
CA PRO A 76 7.11 15.23 22.12
C PRO A 76 6.73 13.85 22.69
N TYR A 77 6.39 12.89 21.79
CA TYR A 77 6.07 11.50 22.14
C TYR A 77 7.24 10.55 21.92
N GLY A 78 8.24 10.97 21.14
CA GLY A 78 9.39 10.15 20.81
C GLY A 78 10.65 10.95 20.54
N THR A 79 11.72 10.25 20.24
CA THR A 79 13.02 10.84 19.86
C THR A 79 13.23 10.85 18.36
N HIS A 80 12.53 9.99 17.61
CA HIS A 80 12.60 9.87 16.16
C HIS A 80 11.26 9.46 15.58
N THR A 81 10.83 10.12 14.48
CA THR A 81 9.68 9.73 13.68
C THR A 81 10.17 9.17 12.34
N ALA A 82 9.76 7.95 12.01
CA ALA A 82 10.02 7.26 10.76
C ALA A 82 8.69 7.07 10.03
N ALA A 83 8.35 7.98 9.12
CA ALA A 83 7.12 7.95 8.34
C ALA A 83 7.41 7.45 6.91
N TYR A 84 6.84 6.31 6.55
CA TYR A 84 6.96 5.73 5.22
C TYR A 84 5.58 5.67 4.59
N LEU A 85 5.41 6.49 3.55
CA LEU A 85 4.08 6.89 3.08
C LEU A 85 3.92 6.60 1.59
N ALA A 86 2.80 5.99 1.22
CA ALA A 86 2.34 6.01 -0.16
C ALA A 86 2.07 7.46 -0.56
N GLY A 87 2.59 7.90 -1.73
CA GLY A 87 2.50 9.28 -2.16
C GLY A 87 3.66 10.18 -1.70
N ALA A 88 4.70 9.61 -1.06
CA ALA A 88 6.02 10.23 -0.92
C ALA A 88 6.93 9.75 -2.08
N ASP A 89 6.53 10.05 -3.31
CA ASP A 89 7.14 9.50 -4.51
C ASP A 89 8.24 10.40 -5.07
N LEU A 90 8.08 11.70 -4.90
CA LEU A 90 9.01 12.71 -5.37
C LEU A 90 9.74 13.41 -4.21
N PRO A 91 10.98 13.89 -4.40
CA PRO A 91 11.71 14.61 -3.35
C PRO A 91 10.95 15.84 -2.81
N ALA A 92 10.21 16.54 -3.67
CA ALA A 92 9.40 17.70 -3.24
C ALA A 92 8.25 17.31 -2.30
N GLU A 93 7.63 16.14 -2.50
CA GLU A 93 6.59 15.61 -1.62
C GLU A 93 7.19 15.18 -0.27
N GLU A 94 8.36 14.54 -0.29
CA GLU A 94 9.08 14.20 0.95
C GLU A 94 9.46 15.45 1.75
N GLU A 95 9.96 16.52 1.10
CA GLU A 95 10.31 17.79 1.74
C GLU A 95 9.07 18.46 2.37
N GLU A 96 7.95 18.51 1.66
CA GLU A 96 6.67 19.06 2.16
C GLU A 96 6.17 18.27 3.38
N LEU A 97 6.19 16.95 3.30
CA LEU A 97 5.77 16.07 4.40
C LEU A 97 6.68 16.19 5.62
N VAL A 98 8.01 16.28 5.44
CA VAL A 98 8.95 16.53 6.54
C VAL A 98 8.65 17.85 7.23
N ALA A 99 8.40 18.92 6.46
CA ALA A 99 8.05 20.23 7.03
C ALA A 99 6.76 20.15 7.84
N ALA A 100 5.71 19.58 7.26
CA ALA A 100 4.40 19.45 7.89
C ALA A 100 4.42 18.58 9.16
N LEU A 101 5.14 17.46 9.15
CA LEU A 101 5.30 16.61 10.33
C LEU A 101 6.18 17.24 11.41
N THR A 102 7.15 18.08 11.02
CA THR A 102 8.00 18.81 11.97
C THR A 102 7.17 19.80 12.80
N GLU A 103 6.17 20.45 12.20
CA GLU A 103 5.26 21.38 12.88
C GLU A 103 4.42 20.69 13.97
N ARG A 104 4.17 19.39 13.84
CA ARG A 104 3.44 18.61 14.86
C ARG A 104 4.26 18.37 16.13
N GLY A 105 5.57 18.48 16.07
CA GLY A 105 6.47 18.41 17.23
C GLY A 105 6.52 17.06 17.93
N TRP A 106 6.13 15.96 17.27
CA TRP A 106 6.06 14.62 17.88
C TRP A 106 7.43 14.09 18.30
N SER A 107 8.47 14.46 17.56
CA SER A 107 9.87 14.13 17.86
C SER A 107 10.82 15.18 17.27
N PRO A 108 12.03 15.32 17.82
CA PRO A 108 13.03 16.26 17.31
C PRO A 108 13.72 15.80 16.02
N SER A 109 13.57 14.53 15.63
CA SER A 109 14.15 13.97 14.41
C SER A 109 13.07 13.25 13.60
N ILE A 110 12.99 13.57 12.31
CA ILE A 110 11.95 13.03 11.41
C ILE A 110 12.61 12.59 10.11
N VAL A 111 12.21 11.44 9.62
CA VAL A 111 12.48 10.94 8.27
C VAL A 111 11.15 10.61 7.61
N VAL A 112 10.96 11.11 6.41
CA VAL A 112 9.88 10.69 5.52
C VAL A 112 10.50 9.97 4.33
N GLY A 113 9.85 8.93 3.86
CA GLY A 113 10.22 8.22 2.65
C GLY A 113 9.03 7.48 2.06
N ASN A 114 9.22 6.93 0.88
CA ASN A 114 8.21 6.11 0.24
C ASN A 114 8.00 4.78 0.99
N ASP A 115 6.78 4.26 1.00
CA ASP A 115 6.38 3.02 1.69
C ASP A 115 7.13 1.77 1.21
N THR A 116 7.66 1.78 -0.03
CA THR A 116 8.49 0.70 -0.58
C THR A 116 9.76 0.45 0.23
N PHE A 117 10.36 1.47 0.85
CA PHE A 117 11.50 1.30 1.74
C PHE A 117 11.14 0.55 3.01
N ALA A 118 9.98 0.84 3.59
CA ALA A 118 9.47 0.10 4.74
C ALA A 118 9.19 -1.37 4.37
N MET A 119 8.62 -1.62 3.20
CA MET A 119 8.40 -2.98 2.68
C MET A 119 9.75 -3.71 2.51
N LEU A 120 10.73 -3.08 1.87
CA LEU A 120 12.08 -3.65 1.71
C LEU A 120 12.69 -4.03 3.07
N ARG A 121 12.63 -3.11 4.04
CA ARG A 121 13.18 -3.34 5.38
C ARG A 121 12.41 -4.40 6.16
N ALA A 122 11.12 -4.55 5.95
CA ALA A 122 10.32 -5.63 6.51
C ALA A 122 10.77 -7.00 5.98
N GLY A 123 11.03 -7.11 4.67
CA GLY A 123 11.42 -8.35 4.01
C GLY A 123 12.90 -8.71 4.10
N THR A 124 13.78 -7.79 4.52
CA THR A 124 15.23 -7.98 4.60
C THR A 124 15.78 -7.74 6.01
N THR A 125 16.96 -8.27 6.31
CA THR A 125 17.60 -8.07 7.62
C THR A 125 18.26 -6.71 7.79
N ASP A 126 18.73 -6.11 6.70
CA ASP A 126 19.56 -4.92 6.65
C ASP A 126 19.01 -3.79 5.77
N GLY A 127 17.91 -4.03 5.04
CA GLY A 127 17.32 -3.06 4.11
C GLY A 127 17.98 -3.06 2.73
N VAL A 128 18.85 -4.04 2.43
CA VAL A 128 19.51 -4.20 1.14
C VAL A 128 18.72 -5.18 0.27
N GLY A 129 18.54 -4.84 -1.01
CA GLY A 129 17.77 -5.67 -1.96
C GLY A 129 16.87 -4.83 -2.85
N VAL A 130 15.83 -5.46 -3.38
CA VAL A 130 14.81 -4.83 -4.23
C VAL A 130 13.44 -5.10 -3.63
N ALA A 131 12.58 -4.10 -3.55
CA ALA A 131 11.17 -4.29 -3.19
C ALA A 131 10.27 -3.87 -4.33
N VAL A 132 9.23 -4.67 -4.60
CA VAL A 132 8.11 -4.32 -5.46
C VAL A 132 6.85 -4.34 -4.60
N VAL A 133 6.17 -3.21 -4.54
CA VAL A 133 4.86 -3.09 -3.89
C VAL A 133 3.80 -2.99 -4.99
N CYS A 134 2.93 -3.99 -5.07
CA CYS A 134 1.78 -3.98 -5.96
C CYS A 134 0.50 -4.06 -5.11
N GLY A 135 -0.08 -2.89 -4.86
CA GLY A 135 -1.29 -2.65 -4.08
C GLY A 135 -2.35 -1.99 -4.94
N ALA A 136 -2.84 -0.81 -4.58
CA ALA A 136 -3.70 0.02 -5.43
C ALA A 136 -2.97 0.42 -6.74
N GLY A 137 -1.71 0.84 -6.62
CA GLY A 137 -0.75 1.06 -7.69
C GLY A 137 0.40 0.05 -7.66
N ILE A 138 1.49 0.35 -8.41
CA ILE A 138 2.73 -0.41 -8.40
C ILE A 138 3.92 0.52 -8.21
N ASN A 139 4.89 0.10 -7.41
CA ASN A 139 6.16 0.80 -7.22
C ASN A 139 7.30 -0.19 -6.99
N CYS A 140 8.53 0.25 -7.29
CA CYS A 140 9.74 -0.55 -7.07
C CYS A 140 10.89 0.34 -6.59
N VAL A 141 11.60 -0.14 -5.59
CA VAL A 141 12.83 0.47 -5.08
C VAL A 141 13.92 -0.58 -4.93
N GLY A 142 15.15 -0.19 -5.13
CA GLY A 142 16.32 -0.99 -4.78
C GLY A 142 17.30 -0.21 -3.93
N VAL A 143 17.95 -0.91 -3.01
CA VAL A 143 19.03 -0.40 -2.17
C VAL A 143 20.20 -1.37 -2.25
N ALA A 144 21.35 -0.88 -2.69
CA ALA A 144 22.59 -1.64 -2.75
C ALA A 144 23.34 -1.60 -1.42
N ALA A 145 24.25 -2.56 -1.20
CA ALA A 145 25.05 -2.66 0.04
C ALA A 145 25.96 -1.44 0.29
N ASP A 146 26.33 -0.69 -0.75
CA ASP A 146 27.09 0.55 -0.67
C ASP A 146 26.24 1.80 -0.40
N GLY A 147 24.90 1.63 -0.27
CA GLY A 147 23.94 2.70 0.00
C GLY A 147 23.42 3.41 -1.25
N ARG A 148 23.78 2.98 -2.48
CA ARG A 148 23.13 3.48 -3.70
C ARG A 148 21.67 3.05 -3.71
N VAL A 149 20.80 3.96 -4.19
CA VAL A 149 19.36 3.74 -4.29
C VAL A 149 18.91 3.93 -5.73
N HIS A 150 18.04 3.06 -6.20
CA HIS A 150 17.27 3.26 -7.43
C HIS A 150 15.78 3.16 -7.11
N ARG A 151 15.00 4.13 -7.60
CA ARG A 151 13.54 4.18 -7.45
C ARG A 151 12.88 4.68 -8.73
N PHE A 152 11.67 4.24 -8.96
CA PHE A 152 10.81 4.78 -10.02
C PHE A 152 9.92 5.90 -9.44
N PRO A 153 9.44 6.85 -10.27
CA PRO A 153 8.55 7.91 -9.78
C PRO A 153 7.18 7.41 -9.29
N ALA A 154 6.71 6.26 -9.76
CA ALA A 154 5.47 5.58 -9.34
C ALA A 154 4.18 6.43 -9.42
N LEU A 155 4.09 7.32 -10.41
CA LEU A 155 2.95 8.21 -10.64
C LEU A 155 1.95 7.63 -11.67
N GLY A 156 2.00 6.31 -11.89
CA GLY A 156 1.20 5.61 -12.88
C GLY A 156 1.64 5.86 -14.32
N LYS A 157 0.69 5.90 -15.26
CA LYS A 157 1.01 5.98 -16.70
C LYS A 157 1.87 7.19 -17.11
N ILE A 158 1.80 8.31 -16.38
CA ILE A 158 2.60 9.50 -16.68
C ILE A 158 4.09 9.32 -16.41
N SER A 159 4.45 8.39 -15.53
CA SER A 159 5.83 7.97 -15.23
C SER A 159 6.22 6.66 -15.91
N GLY A 160 5.32 6.07 -16.68
CA GLY A 160 5.57 4.85 -17.44
C GLY A 160 5.25 3.57 -16.68
N ASP A 161 4.63 3.63 -15.52
CA ASP A 161 4.31 2.47 -14.70
C ASP A 161 3.03 1.78 -15.21
N TRP A 162 3.01 0.46 -15.11
CA TRP A 162 1.82 -0.34 -15.42
C TRP A 162 1.62 -1.43 -14.36
N GLY A 163 0.47 -1.43 -13.71
CA GLY A 163 0.12 -2.41 -12.67
C GLY A 163 -0.64 -1.79 -11.52
N GLY A 164 -0.84 -2.61 -10.48
CA GLY A 164 -1.69 -2.28 -9.35
C GLY A 164 -3.15 -2.62 -9.56
N GLY A 165 -3.88 -2.77 -8.46
CA GLY A 165 -5.26 -3.28 -8.47
C GLY A 165 -6.23 -2.45 -9.28
N PHE A 166 -6.08 -1.11 -9.25
CA PHE A 166 -6.95 -0.23 -10.04
C PHE A 166 -6.75 -0.41 -11.54
N GLN A 167 -5.50 -0.49 -11.99
CA GLN A 167 -5.22 -0.67 -13.41
C GLN A 167 -5.61 -2.07 -13.88
N LEU A 168 -5.33 -3.11 -13.11
CA LEU A 168 -5.70 -4.49 -13.42
C LEU A 168 -7.23 -4.63 -13.52
N GLY A 169 -7.98 -4.03 -12.60
CA GLY A 169 -9.43 -3.98 -12.66
C GLY A 169 -9.95 -3.20 -13.87
N SER A 170 -9.28 -2.09 -14.20
CA SER A 170 -9.60 -1.29 -15.40
C SER A 170 -9.36 -2.07 -16.69
N GLU A 171 -8.29 -2.84 -16.78
CA GLU A 171 -8.01 -3.72 -17.93
C GLU A 171 -9.04 -4.86 -18.03
N ALA A 172 -9.42 -5.47 -16.91
CA ALA A 172 -10.47 -6.48 -16.88
C ALA A 172 -11.81 -5.92 -17.44
N LEU A 173 -12.21 -4.74 -16.98
CA LEU A 173 -13.40 -4.05 -17.46
C LEU A 173 -13.29 -3.70 -18.95
N TRP A 174 -12.14 -3.17 -19.38
CA TRP A 174 -11.90 -2.78 -20.77
C TRP A 174 -12.06 -3.97 -21.74
N TRP A 175 -11.48 -5.13 -21.39
CA TRP A 175 -11.63 -6.35 -22.19
C TRP A 175 -13.06 -6.87 -22.19
N ALA A 176 -13.75 -6.87 -21.04
CA ALA A 176 -15.14 -7.29 -20.95
C ALA A 176 -16.08 -6.41 -21.81
N VAL A 177 -15.91 -5.09 -21.77
CA VAL A 177 -16.69 -4.15 -22.61
C VAL A 177 -16.45 -4.44 -24.09
N ARG A 178 -15.20 -4.63 -24.52
CA ARG A 178 -14.84 -4.91 -25.91
C ARG A 178 -15.36 -6.28 -26.39
N ALA A 179 -15.44 -7.25 -25.51
CA ALA A 179 -16.07 -8.54 -25.80
C ALA A 179 -17.59 -8.36 -26.00
N GLY A 180 -18.22 -7.50 -25.20
CA GLY A 180 -19.67 -7.22 -25.27
C GLY A 180 -20.11 -6.46 -26.51
N ASP A 181 -19.27 -5.58 -27.06
CA ASP A 181 -19.58 -4.80 -28.26
C ASP A 181 -18.94 -5.34 -29.56
N GLY A 182 -18.22 -6.46 -29.47
CA GLY A 182 -17.60 -7.12 -30.62
C GLY A 182 -16.29 -6.51 -31.10
N ARG A 183 -15.68 -5.55 -30.39
CA ARG A 183 -14.36 -4.98 -30.70
C ARG A 183 -13.20 -5.85 -30.23
N GLY A 184 -13.46 -6.82 -29.36
CA GLY A 184 -12.46 -7.70 -28.78
C GLY A 184 -12.82 -9.17 -28.87
N PRO A 185 -11.90 -10.07 -28.48
CA PRO A 185 -12.20 -11.49 -28.39
C PRO A 185 -13.21 -11.76 -27.27
N SER A 186 -13.91 -12.89 -27.33
CA SER A 186 -14.73 -13.38 -26.23
C SER A 186 -13.85 -13.66 -25.00
N THR A 187 -14.37 -13.36 -23.81
CA THR A 187 -13.69 -13.60 -22.54
C THR A 187 -14.70 -13.86 -21.43
N ASP A 188 -14.34 -14.73 -20.49
CA ASP A 188 -15.14 -15.02 -19.30
C ASP A 188 -15.14 -13.84 -18.28
N LEU A 189 -14.28 -12.84 -18.49
CA LEU A 189 -14.35 -11.57 -17.73
C LEU A 189 -15.70 -10.88 -17.88
N LEU A 190 -16.33 -10.94 -19.07
CA LEU A 190 -17.62 -10.31 -19.32
C LEU A 190 -18.72 -10.85 -18.41
N PRO A 191 -19.08 -12.15 -18.45
CA PRO A 191 -20.11 -12.67 -17.56
C PRO A 191 -19.72 -12.58 -16.07
N ALA A 192 -18.45 -12.68 -15.74
CA ALA A 192 -17.98 -12.57 -14.37
C ALA A 192 -18.19 -11.17 -13.79
N ILE A 193 -17.86 -10.12 -14.54
CA ILE A 193 -18.05 -8.72 -14.11
C ILE A 193 -19.55 -8.36 -14.02
N VAL A 194 -20.35 -8.80 -15.00
CA VAL A 194 -21.80 -8.61 -14.97
C VAL A 194 -22.43 -9.26 -13.73
N ALA A 195 -22.01 -10.48 -13.40
CA ALA A 195 -22.46 -11.17 -12.20
C ALA A 195 -21.98 -10.49 -10.90
N HIS A 196 -20.73 -10.05 -10.86
CA HIS A 196 -20.13 -9.39 -9.69
C HIS A 196 -20.91 -8.13 -9.28
N PHE A 197 -21.27 -7.30 -10.24
CA PHE A 197 -22.04 -6.07 -9.98
C PHE A 197 -23.57 -6.27 -10.04
N ALA A 198 -24.05 -7.50 -10.17
CA ALA A 198 -25.46 -7.84 -10.32
C ALA A 198 -26.15 -6.96 -11.38
N ALA A 199 -25.47 -6.73 -12.52
CA ALA A 199 -25.96 -5.93 -13.64
C ALA A 199 -26.66 -6.82 -14.68
N LYS A 200 -27.54 -6.23 -15.51
CA LYS A 200 -28.21 -6.95 -16.60
C LYS A 200 -27.26 -7.30 -17.75
N ASP A 201 -26.29 -6.40 -17.98
CA ASP A 201 -25.26 -6.53 -19.01
C ASP A 201 -24.06 -5.62 -18.67
N ILE A 202 -22.97 -5.72 -19.45
CA ILE A 202 -21.74 -4.97 -19.22
C ILE A 202 -21.93 -3.44 -19.44
N PHE A 203 -22.89 -3.04 -20.28
CA PHE A 203 -23.15 -1.63 -20.55
C PHE A 203 -23.83 -0.95 -19.37
N GLU A 204 -24.66 -1.67 -18.61
CA GLU A 204 -25.19 -1.17 -17.34
C GLU A 204 -24.07 -0.91 -16.33
N VAL A 205 -23.05 -1.77 -16.27
CA VAL A 205 -21.87 -1.51 -15.40
C VAL A 205 -21.17 -0.21 -15.81
N VAL A 206 -20.94 -0.01 -17.12
CA VAL A 206 -20.35 1.22 -17.66
C VAL A 206 -21.20 2.44 -17.34
N GLU A 207 -22.54 2.34 -17.52
CA GLU A 207 -23.47 3.42 -17.24
C GLU A 207 -23.49 3.80 -15.75
N ARG A 208 -23.51 2.80 -14.86
CA ARG A 208 -23.45 3.01 -13.40
C ARG A 208 -22.14 3.65 -12.95
N LEU A 209 -21.00 3.27 -13.52
CA LEU A 209 -19.71 3.92 -13.27
C LEU A 209 -19.67 5.35 -13.84
N HIS A 210 -20.27 5.59 -15.01
CA HIS A 210 -20.29 6.91 -15.65
C HIS A 210 -21.13 7.93 -14.87
N PHE A 211 -22.29 7.51 -14.35
CA PHE A 211 -23.19 8.34 -13.57
C PHE A 211 -22.96 8.27 -12.05
N GLU A 212 -21.82 7.71 -11.62
CA GLU A 212 -21.42 7.59 -10.20
C GLU A 212 -22.44 6.82 -9.33
N ASN A 213 -23.34 6.04 -9.92
CA ASN A 213 -24.20 5.09 -9.21
C ASN A 213 -23.43 3.85 -8.72
N LEU A 214 -22.23 3.66 -9.22
CA LEU A 214 -21.18 2.77 -8.74
C LEU A 214 -19.92 3.62 -8.58
N PRO A 215 -19.31 3.68 -7.39
CA PRO A 215 -18.12 4.49 -7.18
C PRO A 215 -16.95 3.97 -8.04
N ARG A 216 -16.12 4.88 -8.51
CA ARG A 216 -14.99 4.51 -9.39
C ARG A 216 -14.01 3.56 -8.75
N GLU A 217 -13.90 3.63 -7.43
CA GLU A 217 -13.09 2.77 -6.58
C GLU A 217 -13.52 1.30 -6.65
N ALA A 218 -14.79 1.02 -6.98
CA ALA A 218 -15.29 -0.34 -7.18
C ALA A 218 -14.55 -1.10 -8.31
N ILE A 219 -13.85 -0.41 -9.20
CA ILE A 219 -12.98 -1.03 -10.20
C ILE A 219 -11.88 -1.88 -9.54
N HIS A 220 -11.43 -1.54 -8.34
CA HIS A 220 -10.46 -2.35 -7.59
C HIS A 220 -10.98 -3.76 -7.28
N GLU A 221 -12.29 -3.94 -7.13
CA GLU A 221 -12.91 -5.23 -6.85
C GLU A 221 -12.76 -6.23 -8.01
N LEU A 222 -12.50 -5.72 -9.22
CA LEU A 222 -12.27 -6.54 -10.41
C LEU A 222 -10.86 -7.16 -10.46
N CYS A 223 -9.93 -6.68 -9.64
CA CYS A 223 -8.57 -7.24 -9.62
C CYS A 223 -8.54 -8.70 -9.13
N PRO A 224 -9.12 -9.09 -8.00
CA PRO A 224 -9.24 -10.50 -7.61
C PRO A 224 -9.98 -11.34 -8.66
N LEU A 225 -11.07 -10.81 -9.22
CA LEU A 225 -11.87 -11.49 -10.25
C LEU A 225 -11.06 -11.79 -11.51
N LEU A 226 -10.17 -10.86 -11.93
CA LEU A 226 -9.24 -11.07 -13.05
C LEU A 226 -8.37 -12.31 -12.82
N PHE A 227 -7.79 -12.46 -11.62
CA PHE A 227 -6.95 -13.62 -11.31
C PHE A 227 -7.74 -14.92 -11.22
N GLU A 228 -8.98 -14.88 -10.74
CA GLU A 228 -9.88 -16.05 -10.73
C GLU A 228 -10.20 -16.53 -12.14
N VAL A 229 -10.58 -15.61 -13.04
CA VAL A 229 -10.89 -15.90 -14.44
C VAL A 229 -9.66 -16.38 -15.21
N ALA A 230 -8.49 -15.77 -14.96
CA ALA A 230 -7.23 -16.22 -15.55
C ALA A 230 -6.87 -17.65 -15.13
N ARG A 231 -7.04 -17.98 -13.85
CA ARG A 231 -6.81 -19.33 -13.31
C ARG A 231 -7.79 -20.36 -13.87
N ALA A 232 -9.02 -19.94 -14.19
CA ALA A 232 -10.00 -20.79 -14.85
C ALA A 232 -9.65 -21.10 -16.33
N GLY A 233 -8.65 -20.41 -16.91
CA GLY A 233 -8.11 -20.71 -18.24
C GLY A 233 -8.48 -19.69 -19.32
N ASP A 234 -9.11 -18.57 -18.98
CA ASP A 234 -9.42 -17.51 -19.93
C ASP A 234 -8.14 -16.86 -20.47
N VAL A 235 -7.95 -16.92 -21.77
CA VAL A 235 -6.71 -16.50 -22.46
C VAL A 235 -6.51 -14.99 -22.38
N VAL A 236 -7.60 -14.20 -22.37
CA VAL A 236 -7.55 -12.73 -22.28
C VAL A 236 -7.11 -12.32 -20.89
N ALA A 237 -7.73 -12.89 -19.84
CA ALA A 237 -7.35 -12.65 -18.46
C ALA A 237 -5.90 -13.09 -18.18
N GLN A 238 -5.48 -14.26 -18.70
CA GLN A 238 -4.08 -14.71 -18.63
C GLN A 238 -3.11 -13.73 -19.29
N GLY A 239 -3.51 -13.11 -20.41
CA GLY A 239 -2.72 -12.09 -21.09
C GLY A 239 -2.47 -10.86 -20.20
N VAL A 240 -3.48 -10.40 -19.46
CA VAL A 240 -3.35 -9.29 -18.52
C VAL A 240 -2.46 -9.64 -17.33
N VAL A 241 -2.64 -10.85 -16.75
CA VAL A 241 -1.78 -11.34 -15.66
C VAL A 241 -0.33 -11.46 -16.13
N LYS A 242 -0.11 -12.00 -17.34
CA LYS A 242 1.24 -12.08 -17.93
C LYS A 242 1.88 -10.71 -18.07
N GLN A 243 1.15 -9.70 -18.52
CA GLN A 243 1.66 -8.33 -18.63
C GLN A 243 2.10 -7.78 -17.26
N LEU A 244 1.35 -8.05 -16.18
CA LEU A 244 1.77 -7.67 -14.82
C LEU A 244 3.09 -8.35 -14.42
N VAL A 245 3.22 -9.65 -14.70
CA VAL A 245 4.44 -10.43 -14.41
C VAL A 245 5.63 -9.85 -15.16
N ASP A 246 5.46 -9.57 -16.47
CA ASP A 246 6.51 -9.00 -17.32
C ASP A 246 6.92 -7.59 -16.82
N GLU A 247 5.98 -6.78 -16.34
CA GLU A 247 6.27 -5.45 -15.78
C GLU A 247 7.07 -5.56 -14.49
N ILE A 248 6.67 -6.43 -13.57
CA ILE A 248 7.41 -6.68 -12.32
C ILE A 248 8.84 -7.13 -12.63
N GLY A 249 9.01 -8.09 -13.55
CA GLY A 249 10.33 -8.55 -14.00
C GLY A 249 11.15 -7.44 -14.61
N THR A 250 10.53 -6.54 -15.38
CA THR A 250 11.18 -5.38 -16.00
C THR A 250 11.66 -4.38 -14.94
N MET A 251 10.82 -4.04 -13.96
CA MET A 251 11.17 -3.14 -12.86
C MET A 251 12.33 -3.69 -12.02
N VAL A 252 12.22 -4.95 -11.59
CA VAL A 252 13.27 -5.65 -10.82
C VAL A 252 14.57 -5.73 -11.62
N GLY A 253 14.50 -6.19 -12.87
CA GLY A 253 15.67 -6.32 -13.73
C GLY A 253 16.36 -4.98 -14.01
N THR A 254 15.59 -3.92 -14.19
CA THR A 254 16.13 -2.56 -14.36
C THR A 254 16.83 -2.08 -13.10
N THR A 255 16.20 -2.29 -11.94
CA THR A 255 16.77 -1.91 -10.63
C THR A 255 18.07 -2.66 -10.36
N ILE A 256 18.11 -3.98 -10.58
CA ILE A 256 19.30 -4.81 -10.41
C ILE A 256 20.45 -4.31 -11.31
N ARG A 257 20.17 -4.00 -12.58
CA ARG A 257 21.17 -3.49 -13.52
C ARG A 257 21.69 -2.10 -13.13
N LYS A 258 20.80 -1.18 -12.72
CA LYS A 258 21.15 0.18 -12.29
C LYS A 258 22.03 0.19 -11.03
N LEU A 259 21.81 -0.75 -10.14
CA LEU A 259 22.57 -0.89 -8.90
C LEU A 259 23.74 -1.90 -9.00
N GLU A 260 23.93 -2.54 -10.18
CA GLU A 260 25.02 -3.50 -10.46
C GLU A 260 24.96 -4.74 -9.54
N MET A 261 23.75 -5.15 -9.12
CA MET A 261 23.53 -6.25 -8.16
C MET A 261 23.43 -7.64 -8.83
N ALA A 262 23.56 -7.77 -10.16
CA ALA A 262 23.39 -9.04 -10.88
C ALA A 262 24.38 -10.15 -10.44
N GLY A 263 25.57 -9.76 -10.03
CA GLY A 263 26.62 -10.68 -9.50
C GLY A 263 26.46 -11.02 -8.02
N GLU A 264 25.49 -10.42 -7.33
CA GLU A 264 25.23 -10.62 -5.91
C GLU A 264 24.10 -11.66 -5.70
N ALA A 265 23.63 -11.81 -4.48
CA ALA A 265 22.47 -12.61 -4.13
C ALA A 265 21.37 -11.69 -3.56
N PRO A 266 20.75 -10.80 -4.40
CA PRO A 266 19.81 -9.82 -3.89
C PRO A 266 18.54 -10.51 -3.38
N THR A 267 18.05 -10.05 -2.22
CA THR A 267 16.69 -10.38 -1.79
C THR A 267 15.71 -9.50 -2.54
N ILE A 268 14.73 -10.12 -3.21
CA ILE A 268 13.64 -9.46 -3.90
C ILE A 268 12.38 -9.64 -3.08
N VAL A 269 11.85 -8.54 -2.58
CA VAL A 269 10.69 -8.48 -1.70
C VAL A 269 9.47 -8.10 -2.52
N LEU A 270 8.48 -8.96 -2.54
CA LEU A 270 7.18 -8.70 -3.15
C LEU A 270 6.16 -8.41 -2.07
N GLY A 271 5.41 -7.33 -2.20
CA GLY A 271 4.42 -6.92 -1.23
C GLY A 271 3.24 -6.17 -1.86
N GLY A 272 2.30 -5.75 -1.00
CA GLY A 272 1.03 -5.14 -1.40
C GLY A 272 -0.08 -6.17 -1.61
N GLY A 273 -1.33 -5.68 -1.59
CA GLY A 273 -2.52 -6.54 -1.61
C GLY A 273 -2.62 -7.46 -2.82
N VAL A 274 -2.14 -7.03 -3.99
CA VAL A 274 -2.12 -7.86 -5.19
C VAL A 274 -1.14 -9.01 -5.00
N MET A 275 0.12 -8.74 -4.59
CA MET A 275 1.14 -9.80 -4.46
C MET A 275 0.83 -10.81 -3.36
N THR A 276 0.15 -10.41 -2.29
CA THR A 276 -0.28 -11.33 -1.24
C THR A 276 -1.54 -12.13 -1.60
N GLY A 277 -2.29 -11.68 -2.61
CA GLY A 277 -3.53 -12.32 -3.07
C GLY A 277 -3.38 -13.24 -4.29
N VAL A 278 -2.26 -13.15 -5.03
CA VAL A 278 -2.04 -14.01 -6.21
C VAL A 278 -1.63 -15.43 -5.81
N SER A 279 -1.88 -16.37 -6.71
CA SER A 279 -1.50 -17.77 -6.55
C SER A 279 0.00 -17.99 -6.66
N ARG A 280 0.50 -19.10 -6.11
CA ARG A 280 1.93 -19.41 -6.08
C ARG A 280 2.55 -19.53 -7.47
N ASP A 281 1.81 -20.04 -8.45
CA ASP A 281 2.26 -20.16 -9.85
C ASP A 281 2.60 -18.80 -10.48
N VAL A 282 1.86 -17.74 -10.16
CA VAL A 282 2.20 -16.38 -10.61
C VAL A 282 3.52 -15.91 -9.98
N ILE A 283 3.72 -16.18 -8.69
CA ILE A 283 4.97 -15.85 -8.00
C ILE A 283 6.15 -16.65 -8.58
N ASP A 284 5.95 -17.94 -8.91
CA ASP A 284 6.99 -18.78 -9.49
C ASP A 284 7.49 -18.23 -10.85
N VAL A 285 6.59 -17.66 -11.67
CA VAL A 285 6.98 -17.02 -12.94
C VAL A 285 7.77 -15.73 -12.68
N ILE A 286 7.36 -14.92 -11.71
CA ILE A 286 8.12 -13.72 -11.31
C ILE A 286 9.52 -14.13 -10.81
N GLU A 287 9.59 -15.15 -9.97
CA GLU A 287 10.86 -15.68 -9.45
C GLU A 287 11.78 -16.13 -10.59
N GLN A 288 11.26 -16.86 -11.58
CA GLN A 288 12.02 -17.29 -12.75
C GLN A 288 12.61 -16.10 -13.52
N GLN A 289 11.82 -15.05 -13.78
CA GLN A 289 12.30 -13.84 -14.46
C GLN A 289 13.38 -13.11 -13.64
N CYS A 290 13.24 -13.07 -12.33
CA CYS A 290 14.23 -12.48 -11.43
C CYS A 290 15.57 -13.24 -11.47
N VAL A 291 15.52 -14.59 -11.46
CA VAL A 291 16.70 -15.47 -11.52
C VAL A 291 17.42 -15.36 -12.88
N GLU A 292 16.70 -15.09 -13.97
CA GLU A 292 17.33 -14.84 -15.28
C GLU A 292 18.26 -13.60 -15.25
N VAL A 293 17.92 -12.59 -14.46
CA VAL A 293 18.72 -11.35 -14.32
C VAL A 293 19.77 -11.47 -13.22
N ALA A 294 19.44 -12.10 -12.11
CA ALA A 294 20.32 -12.32 -10.96
C ALA A 294 20.21 -13.80 -10.51
N PRO A 295 21.09 -14.70 -11.00
CA PRO A 295 20.96 -16.16 -10.80
C PRO A 295 20.96 -16.62 -9.33
N ARG A 296 21.37 -15.76 -8.39
CA ARG A 296 21.38 -16.03 -6.96
C ARG A 296 20.33 -15.22 -6.18
N ALA A 297 19.39 -14.57 -6.90
CA ALA A 297 18.32 -13.82 -6.26
C ALA A 297 17.41 -14.74 -5.45
N GLU A 298 16.93 -14.23 -4.32
CA GLU A 298 15.93 -14.87 -3.48
C GLU A 298 14.66 -14.02 -3.47
N VAL A 299 13.55 -14.57 -3.97
CA VAL A 299 12.26 -13.88 -4.02
C VAL A 299 11.44 -14.26 -2.80
N ARG A 300 10.87 -13.26 -2.12
CA ARG A 300 10.03 -13.43 -0.92
C ARG A 300 8.77 -12.59 -1.04
N VAL A 301 7.63 -13.20 -0.81
CA VAL A 301 6.39 -12.46 -0.55
C VAL A 301 6.35 -12.14 0.94
N VAL A 302 6.21 -10.85 1.28
CA VAL A 302 6.24 -10.40 2.68
C VAL A 302 4.85 -10.39 3.26
N ASP A 303 4.70 -11.08 4.38
CA ASP A 303 3.50 -11.18 5.22
C ASP A 303 3.58 -10.29 6.49
N ILE A 304 4.74 -9.67 6.75
CA ILE A 304 4.96 -8.75 7.87
C ILE A 304 4.41 -7.37 7.49
N ALA A 305 3.63 -6.75 8.39
CA ALA A 305 3.08 -5.43 8.15
C ALA A 305 4.20 -4.39 7.88
N PRO A 306 4.09 -3.55 6.84
CA PRO A 306 5.13 -2.57 6.47
C PRO A 306 5.49 -1.60 7.60
N VAL A 307 4.55 -1.27 8.49
CA VAL A 307 4.84 -0.45 9.68
C VAL A 307 5.95 -1.02 10.57
N VAL A 308 6.15 -2.34 10.56
CA VAL A 308 7.28 -2.97 11.26
C VAL A 308 8.59 -2.64 10.55
N GLY A 309 8.57 -2.57 9.22
CA GLY A 309 9.72 -2.09 8.44
C GLY A 309 10.04 -0.63 8.73
N ALA A 310 9.02 0.24 8.79
CA ALA A 310 9.17 1.63 9.20
C ALA A 310 9.79 1.74 10.61
N ALA A 311 9.31 0.94 11.56
CA ALA A 311 9.86 0.89 12.92
C ALA A 311 11.32 0.38 12.95
N LEU A 312 11.65 -0.61 12.11
CA LEU A 312 13.03 -1.09 11.97
C LEU A 312 13.96 -0.03 11.38
N LEU A 313 13.51 0.75 10.38
CA LEU A 313 14.26 1.88 9.84
C LEU A 313 14.46 2.97 10.90
N GLY A 314 13.43 3.25 11.70
CA GLY A 314 13.56 4.15 12.85
C GLY A 314 14.55 3.64 13.90
N LEU A 315 14.55 2.35 14.22
CA LEU A 315 15.54 1.72 15.09
C LEU A 315 16.96 1.75 14.50
N ASP A 316 17.09 1.64 13.17
CA ASP A 316 18.37 1.83 12.47
C ASP A 316 18.86 3.27 12.62
N ALA A 317 17.98 4.26 12.46
CA ALA A 317 18.30 5.69 12.58
C ALA A 317 18.79 6.09 13.98
N ILE A 318 18.22 5.51 15.04
CA ILE A 318 18.67 5.78 16.42
C ILE A 318 19.84 4.88 16.85
N GLY A 319 20.34 4.00 15.98
CA GLY A 319 21.46 3.10 16.31
C GLY A 319 21.12 1.97 17.28
N ALA A 320 19.87 1.50 17.29
CA ALA A 320 19.43 0.40 18.14
C ALA A 320 20.15 -0.92 17.80
N SER A 321 20.30 -1.79 18.81
CA SER A 321 21.01 -3.05 18.67
C SER A 321 20.30 -4.04 17.73
N THR A 322 21.06 -5.01 17.20
CA THR A 322 20.48 -6.13 16.44
C THR A 322 19.47 -6.93 17.26
N THR A 323 19.73 -7.09 18.57
CA THR A 323 18.79 -7.77 19.48
C THR A 323 17.46 -7.05 19.57
N ALA A 324 17.44 -5.71 19.62
CA ALA A 324 16.22 -4.91 19.63
C ALA A 324 15.40 -5.11 18.33
N LYS A 325 16.09 -5.06 17.19
CA LYS A 325 15.47 -5.28 15.87
C LYS A 325 14.89 -6.69 15.72
N THR A 326 15.62 -7.70 16.20
CA THR A 326 15.14 -9.10 16.22
C THR A 326 13.92 -9.25 17.13
N ARG A 327 13.94 -8.63 18.32
CA ARG A 327 12.78 -8.63 19.24
C ARG A 327 11.54 -8.06 18.57
N LEU A 328 11.67 -6.90 17.93
CA LEU A 328 10.55 -6.27 17.22
C LEU A 328 9.96 -7.20 16.15
N ARG A 329 10.81 -7.80 15.31
CA ARG A 329 10.36 -8.76 14.28
C ARG A 329 9.60 -9.94 14.88
N THR A 330 10.14 -10.57 15.92
CA THR A 330 9.53 -11.73 16.57
C THR A 330 8.17 -11.38 17.19
N SER A 331 8.08 -10.22 17.88
CA SER A 331 6.83 -9.75 18.48
C SER A 331 5.74 -9.46 17.42
N ALA A 332 6.13 -8.93 16.26
CA ALA A 332 5.21 -8.62 15.17
C ALA A 332 4.64 -9.90 14.51
N VAL A 333 5.46 -10.93 14.31
CA VAL A 333 5.01 -12.22 13.74
C VAL A 333 4.07 -12.95 14.71
N GLY A 334 4.36 -12.94 16.02
CA GLY A 334 3.51 -13.55 17.04
C GLY A 334 2.09 -12.94 17.13
N SER A 335 1.94 -11.65 16.82
CA SER A 335 0.65 -10.97 16.84
C SER A 335 -0.26 -11.29 15.65
N VAL A 336 0.31 -11.73 14.54
CA VAL A 336 -0.45 -12.20 13.36
C VAL A 336 -1.01 -13.61 13.61
N ALA A 337 -0.26 -14.45 14.30
CA ALA A 337 -0.69 -15.83 14.63
C ALA A 337 -1.78 -15.89 15.71
N SER A 338 -1.90 -14.87 16.57
CA SER A 338 -2.89 -14.78 17.64
C SER A 338 -4.15 -14.00 17.23
N GLY A 339 -4.54 -14.03 15.96
CA GLY A 339 -5.62 -13.32 15.31
C GLY A 339 -6.77 -12.91 16.23
N VAL A 340 -6.75 -11.70 16.76
CA VAL A 340 -7.96 -11.01 17.18
C VAL A 340 -8.59 -10.46 15.89
N VAL A 341 -9.48 -11.26 15.34
CA VAL A 341 -10.50 -10.79 14.38
C VAL A 341 -11.28 -9.70 15.09
N GLY A 342 -10.98 -8.44 14.79
CA GLY A 342 -11.82 -7.33 15.17
C GLY A 342 -13.17 -7.53 14.50
N GLN A 343 -14.18 -7.84 15.28
CA GLN A 343 -15.58 -7.87 14.85
C GLN A 343 -15.91 -6.47 14.29
N HIS A 344 -16.34 -6.43 13.03
CA HIS A 344 -17.13 -5.32 12.53
C HIS A 344 -18.36 -5.16 13.43
N PRO A 345 -18.69 -3.97 13.91
CA PRO A 345 -20.01 -3.74 14.47
C PRO A 345 -21.00 -3.60 13.30
N ASP A 346 -21.63 -4.70 12.92
CA ASP A 346 -22.89 -4.68 12.17
C ASP A 346 -23.95 -4.05 13.07
N GLY A 347 -24.16 -2.76 12.92
CA GLY A 347 -25.28 -2.04 13.48
C GLY A 347 -26.39 -1.91 12.44
N LEU A 348 -27.11 -3.01 12.21
CA LEU A 348 -28.47 -2.95 11.66
C LEU A 348 -29.34 -2.18 12.64
N VAL A 349 -29.73 -0.97 12.30
CA VAL A 349 -30.86 -0.28 12.94
C VAL A 349 -32.10 -0.61 12.11
N ASP A 350 -32.93 -1.40 12.77
CA ASP A 350 -34.20 -1.91 12.30
C ASP A 350 -35.24 -0.79 12.15
N GLY A 351 -36.19 -1.03 11.27
CA GLY A 351 -37.14 -0.13 10.69
C GLY A 351 -38.12 0.56 11.64
N GLY A 352 -38.57 1.67 11.15
CA GLY A 352 -39.73 2.40 11.63
C GLY A 352 -40.31 3.25 10.53
N ALA A 353 -41.23 2.69 9.75
CA ALA A 353 -42.28 3.47 9.10
C ALA A 353 -43.56 3.34 9.97
N PRO A 354 -44.63 4.15 9.81
CA PRO A 354 -44.96 5.12 8.77
C PRO A 354 -45.54 6.46 9.29
N GLY A 355 -45.68 7.43 8.41
CA GLY A 355 -46.46 8.63 8.69
C GLY A 355 -46.55 9.56 7.48
N ASP A 356 -47.49 9.27 6.60
CA ASP A 356 -48.12 10.27 5.74
C ASP A 356 -49.25 10.94 6.57
N PRO A 357 -49.70 12.20 6.41
CA PRO A 357 -50.20 12.76 5.16
C PRO A 357 -50.03 14.28 4.92
N ASP A 358 -50.24 14.66 3.66
CA ASP A 358 -50.82 15.90 3.18
C ASP A 358 -50.11 17.28 3.32
N GLY A 359 -49.88 17.88 2.15
CA GLY A 359 -49.58 19.31 2.08
C GLY A 359 -49.12 19.88 0.75
N VAL A 360 -49.92 19.81 -0.28
CA VAL A 360 -50.17 20.82 -1.33
C VAL A 360 -49.21 22.02 -1.42
N GLY A 361 -48.69 22.28 -2.62
CA GLY A 361 -48.06 23.56 -2.94
C GLY A 361 -47.39 23.61 -4.33
N GLU A 362 -48.22 23.81 -5.38
CA GLU A 362 -47.80 24.21 -6.73
C GLU A 362 -46.92 25.47 -6.70
N ARG A 363 -45.86 25.48 -7.49
CA ARG A 363 -45.53 26.60 -8.38
C ARG A 363 -44.63 26.15 -9.53
N ALA A 364 -45.22 26.22 -10.72
CA ALA A 364 -44.47 26.25 -11.96
C ALA A 364 -43.84 27.62 -12.16
N GLU A 365 -42.62 27.68 -12.63
CA GLU A 365 -42.13 28.77 -13.47
C GLU A 365 -41.09 28.25 -14.49
N SER A 366 -41.46 28.52 -15.73
CA SER A 366 -40.76 28.32 -16.97
C SER A 366 -39.64 29.34 -17.20
N PHE A 367 -38.50 28.91 -17.78
CA PHE A 367 -37.62 29.69 -18.66
C PHE A 367 -36.87 28.64 -19.50
N GLY A 368 -36.97 28.58 -20.84
CA GLY A 368 -36.83 29.66 -21.81
C GLY A 368 -35.49 29.45 -22.52
N ALA A 369 -35.60 28.91 -23.78
CA ALA A 369 -34.46 28.62 -24.67
C ALA A 369 -33.65 29.90 -25.00
N SER A 370 -32.36 29.74 -25.12
CA SER A 370 -31.49 30.31 -26.18
C SER A 370 -30.21 29.48 -26.29
#